data_dcacb06183c7772de794de16fcca69f9
#
_entry.id   dcacb06183c7772de794de16fcca69f9
#
_cell.length_a   1.000
_cell.length_b   1.000
_cell.length_c   1.000
_cell.angle_alpha   90.00
_cell.angle_beta   90.00
_cell.angle_gamma   90.00
#
_symmetry.space_group_name_H-M   'P 1'
#
loop_
_entity.id
_entity.type
_entity.pdbx_description
1 polymer ?
#
loop_
_entity_poly.entity_id
_entity_poly.type
_entity_poly.pdbx_seq_one_letter_code
_entity_poly.pdbx_strand_id
1 'polypeptide(L)'
;MHSVPDPSRVRFTGPVVPFAPGLVEELASLGYTTTSATMQMQLAAALSRWLLAAGIDLDGLTEPVIERFLSDRRARHTSHYSLQALGPILGHLRRVGVVPAPTAPTARGDAAEALLARFAAYLAGQRALTPPVVTAYLHWVRPFVQEVLCPAGVDRVGWVGAGEVAAFLAARLPLMSGKSAQMTACALRSLLRFLHAEAMTETALADAVPRVASWRLSGLPQSLTGPQVRMLLAACDRSTPVGRRDLAVIALMRRLGLRCAEVASLRLEDVDWTTGTVTVHGKGGRIDLMPLPADVGQTVVKYLQDGRPDTPARTVFVRAVAAFTPLKSSSVSCIVARAAQRAGLGTVHGHRLRHTAATETLNAGASLDEVAQLLRHDGVATTVVYAKTDQHRLIQLARPWPTGTAGTR
;
A
#
# COMPACT_ATOMS: atom_id res chain seq x y z
N MET A 1 10.79 -25.57 -33.51
CA MET A 1 11.63 -24.43 -33.06
C MET A 1 10.71 -23.25 -32.83
N HIS A 2 10.41 -22.89 -31.57
CA HIS A 2 9.67 -21.65 -31.28
C HIS A 2 10.63 -20.48 -31.47
N SER A 3 10.35 -19.65 -32.48
CA SER A 3 11.10 -18.42 -32.72
C SER A 3 11.09 -17.57 -31.44
N VAL A 4 12.27 -17.18 -30.94
CA VAL A 4 12.40 -16.26 -29.83
C VAL A 4 11.68 -14.95 -30.20
N PRO A 5 10.76 -14.45 -29.39
CA PRO A 5 10.06 -13.19 -29.67
C PRO A 5 11.09 -12.05 -29.81
N ASP A 6 11.01 -11.29 -30.89
CA ASP A 6 11.90 -10.17 -31.16
C ASP A 6 11.08 -8.86 -31.13
N PRO A 7 11.29 -7.96 -30.13
CA PRO A 7 10.53 -6.73 -30.01
C PRO A 7 10.73 -5.76 -31.18
N SER A 8 11.87 -5.83 -31.89
CA SER A 8 12.15 -4.98 -33.05
C SER A 8 11.37 -5.37 -34.32
N ARG A 9 10.82 -6.59 -34.34
CA ARG A 9 10.03 -7.10 -35.49
C ARG A 9 8.54 -6.79 -35.38
N VAL A 10 8.09 -6.12 -34.32
CA VAL A 10 6.69 -5.73 -34.18
C VAL A 10 6.37 -4.63 -35.19
N ARG A 11 5.38 -4.88 -36.06
CA ARG A 11 4.98 -3.92 -37.09
C ARG A 11 4.14 -2.82 -36.50
N PHE A 12 4.51 -1.59 -36.79
CA PHE A 12 3.81 -0.38 -36.39
C PHE A 12 3.16 0.31 -37.59
N THR A 13 2.00 0.90 -37.36
CA THR A 13 1.34 1.86 -38.23
C THR A 13 0.78 2.99 -37.36
N GLY A 14 0.78 4.24 -37.85
CA GLY A 14 0.27 5.40 -37.14
C GLY A 14 1.35 6.21 -36.41
N PRO A 15 0.96 7.12 -35.51
CA PRO A 15 1.81 8.21 -35.03
C PRO A 15 2.99 7.75 -34.13
N VAL A 16 2.97 6.53 -33.58
CA VAL A 16 4.06 6.04 -32.71
C VAL A 16 5.24 5.45 -33.52
N VAL A 17 5.10 5.24 -34.83
CA VAL A 17 6.13 4.63 -35.70
C VAL A 17 7.52 5.22 -35.49
N PRO A 18 7.73 6.57 -35.50
CA PRO A 18 9.06 7.17 -35.37
C PRO A 18 9.74 6.88 -34.02
N PHE A 19 8.97 6.55 -33.00
CA PHE A 19 9.45 6.37 -31.63
C PHE A 19 9.63 4.89 -31.24
N ALA A 20 9.23 3.97 -32.12
CA ALA A 20 9.31 2.53 -31.85
C ALA A 20 10.75 2.04 -31.60
N PRO A 21 11.79 2.46 -32.35
CA PRO A 21 13.17 2.02 -32.07
C PRO A 21 13.66 2.45 -30.69
N GLY A 22 13.47 3.72 -30.32
CA GLY A 22 13.85 4.23 -28.99
C GLY A 22 13.09 3.55 -27.85
N LEU A 23 11.83 3.17 -28.07
CA LEU A 23 11.06 2.41 -27.08
C LEU A 23 11.65 1.00 -26.88
N VAL A 24 12.14 0.32 -27.92
CA VAL A 24 12.83 -0.98 -27.79
C VAL A 24 14.08 -0.85 -26.93
N GLU A 25 14.93 0.16 -27.21
CA GLU A 25 16.15 0.43 -26.46
C GLU A 25 15.84 0.71 -24.97
N GLU A 26 14.83 1.53 -24.73
CA GLU A 26 14.41 1.85 -23.37
C GLU A 26 13.87 0.64 -22.62
N LEU A 27 13.03 -0.19 -23.24
CA LEU A 27 12.56 -1.42 -22.62
C LEU A 27 13.72 -2.36 -22.28
N ALA A 28 14.74 -2.44 -23.14
CA ALA A 28 15.95 -3.20 -22.86
C ALA A 28 16.73 -2.61 -21.68
N SER A 29 16.95 -1.28 -21.64
CA SER A 29 17.63 -0.59 -20.53
C SER A 29 16.90 -0.73 -19.21
N LEU A 30 15.58 -0.82 -19.24
CA LEU A 30 14.73 -1.07 -18.07
C LEU A 30 14.71 -2.54 -17.63
N GLY A 31 15.45 -3.43 -18.32
CA GLY A 31 15.58 -4.85 -17.98
C GLY A 31 14.38 -5.71 -18.37
N TYR A 32 13.59 -5.30 -19.37
CA TYR A 32 12.51 -6.14 -19.88
C TYR A 32 13.10 -7.36 -20.62
N THR A 33 12.57 -8.56 -20.32
CA THR A 33 12.88 -9.74 -21.11
C THR A 33 12.36 -9.57 -22.55
N THR A 34 12.98 -10.23 -23.51
CA THR A 34 12.59 -10.16 -24.92
C THR A 34 11.10 -10.41 -25.14
N THR A 35 10.53 -11.40 -24.44
CA THR A 35 9.08 -11.68 -24.48
C THR A 35 8.24 -10.53 -23.91
N SER A 36 8.62 -9.99 -22.75
CA SER A 36 7.89 -8.88 -22.12
C SER A 36 8.01 -7.59 -22.93
N ALA A 37 9.18 -7.32 -23.51
CA ALA A 37 9.39 -6.20 -24.42
C ALA A 37 8.53 -6.35 -25.67
N THR A 38 8.48 -7.53 -26.28
CA THR A 38 7.61 -7.81 -27.45
C THR A 38 6.14 -7.53 -27.11
N MET A 39 5.67 -7.95 -25.94
CA MET A 39 4.29 -7.66 -25.49
C MET A 39 4.04 -6.16 -25.32
N GLN A 40 5.00 -5.41 -24.78
CA GLN A 40 4.91 -3.94 -24.66
C GLN A 40 4.90 -3.28 -26.04
N MET A 41 5.75 -3.73 -26.97
CA MET A 41 5.75 -3.24 -28.35
C MET A 41 4.44 -3.54 -29.08
N GLN A 42 3.83 -4.71 -28.87
CA GLN A 42 2.51 -5.04 -29.41
C GLN A 42 1.42 -4.13 -28.84
N LEU A 43 1.50 -3.79 -27.55
CA LEU A 43 0.58 -2.83 -26.92
C LEU A 43 0.75 -1.42 -27.51
N ALA A 44 2.01 -0.97 -27.70
CA ALA A 44 2.31 0.30 -28.35
C ALA A 44 1.82 0.36 -29.79
N ALA A 45 2.01 -0.72 -30.55
CA ALA A 45 1.50 -0.84 -31.92
C ALA A 45 -0.04 -0.82 -31.98
N ALA A 46 -0.71 -1.42 -30.98
CA ALA A 46 -2.17 -1.38 -30.87
C ALA A 46 -2.67 0.04 -30.56
N LEU A 47 -1.99 0.76 -29.64
CA LEU A 47 -2.28 2.17 -29.37
C LEU A 47 -2.09 3.04 -30.60
N SER A 48 -0.99 2.87 -31.33
CA SER A 48 -0.68 3.61 -32.56
C SER A 48 -1.73 3.43 -33.64
N ARG A 49 -2.17 2.18 -33.88
CA ARG A 49 -3.26 1.89 -34.85
C ARG A 49 -4.59 2.49 -34.43
N TRP A 50 -4.89 2.45 -33.13
CA TRP A 50 -6.13 3.02 -32.61
C TRP A 50 -6.15 4.55 -32.76
N LEU A 51 -5.04 5.22 -32.46
CA LEU A 51 -4.86 6.66 -32.67
C LEU A 51 -5.03 7.04 -34.14
N LEU A 52 -4.38 6.30 -35.05
CA LEU A 52 -4.52 6.50 -36.49
C LEU A 52 -5.98 6.38 -36.94
N ALA A 53 -6.67 5.35 -36.48
CA ALA A 53 -8.09 5.12 -36.81
C ALA A 53 -9.02 6.20 -36.24
N ALA A 54 -8.64 6.79 -35.10
CA ALA A 54 -9.39 7.90 -34.48
C ALA A 54 -9.02 9.28 -35.02
N GLY A 55 -8.01 9.41 -35.91
CA GLY A 55 -7.52 10.69 -36.39
C GLY A 55 -6.87 11.55 -35.31
N ILE A 56 -6.21 10.95 -34.34
CA ILE A 56 -5.63 11.62 -33.19
C ILE A 56 -4.10 11.50 -33.28
N ASP A 57 -3.40 12.64 -33.22
CA ASP A 57 -1.94 12.71 -33.12
C ASP A 57 -1.46 12.55 -31.66
N LEU A 58 -0.14 12.42 -31.46
CA LEU A 58 0.46 12.17 -30.14
C LEU A 58 0.29 13.35 -29.16
N ASP A 59 0.25 14.57 -29.64
CA ASP A 59 -0.05 15.76 -28.83
C ASP A 59 -1.48 15.76 -28.29
N GLY A 60 -2.42 15.14 -29.04
CA GLY A 60 -3.78 14.90 -28.61
C GLY A 60 -3.98 13.72 -27.66
N LEU A 61 -2.93 12.97 -27.30
CA LEU A 61 -3.02 11.82 -26.40
C LEU A 61 -3.14 12.25 -24.92
N THR A 62 -4.28 12.84 -24.60
CA THR A 62 -4.66 13.30 -23.25
C THR A 62 -5.22 12.16 -22.40
N GLU A 63 -5.39 12.40 -21.10
CA GLU A 63 -5.96 11.38 -20.18
C GLU A 63 -7.33 10.85 -20.60
N PRO A 64 -8.31 11.68 -21.04
CA PRO A 64 -9.57 11.17 -21.56
C PRO A 64 -9.43 10.28 -22.79
N VAL A 65 -8.47 10.59 -23.68
CA VAL A 65 -8.18 9.77 -24.87
C VAL A 65 -7.58 8.44 -24.49
N ILE A 66 -6.64 8.45 -23.53
CA ILE A 66 -6.03 7.22 -22.97
C ILE A 66 -7.12 6.34 -22.34
N GLU A 67 -8.02 6.90 -21.55
CA GLU A 67 -9.09 6.12 -20.91
C GLU A 67 -10.07 5.55 -21.95
N ARG A 68 -10.38 6.29 -23.02
CA ARG A 68 -11.19 5.80 -24.15
C ARG A 68 -10.53 4.60 -24.82
N PHE A 69 -9.22 4.67 -25.10
CA PHE A 69 -8.47 3.53 -25.64
C PHE A 69 -8.50 2.31 -24.69
N LEU A 70 -8.31 2.55 -23.38
CA LEU A 70 -8.34 1.47 -22.39
C LEU A 70 -9.73 0.86 -22.24
N SER A 71 -10.79 1.66 -22.35
CA SER A 71 -12.18 1.20 -22.35
C SER A 71 -12.47 0.28 -23.53
N ASP A 72 -12.09 0.70 -24.74
CA ASP A 72 -12.25 -0.10 -25.95
C ASP A 72 -11.45 -1.42 -25.85
N ARG A 73 -10.27 -1.35 -25.21
CA ARG A 73 -9.44 -2.52 -25.02
C ARG A 73 -10.01 -3.49 -23.98
N ARG A 74 -10.60 -3.00 -22.88
CA ARG A 74 -11.29 -3.85 -21.87
C ARG A 74 -12.43 -4.66 -22.47
N ALA A 75 -13.12 -4.10 -23.45
CA ALA A 75 -14.20 -4.79 -24.13
C ALA A 75 -13.74 -5.97 -24.99
N ARG A 76 -12.45 -6.02 -25.40
CA ARG A 76 -11.92 -6.98 -26.40
C ARG A 76 -10.78 -7.85 -25.89
N HIS A 77 -10.14 -7.50 -24.76
CA HIS A 77 -8.93 -8.16 -24.26
C HIS A 77 -9.00 -8.40 -22.75
N THR A 78 -8.43 -9.53 -22.32
CA THR A 78 -8.35 -9.93 -20.91
C THR A 78 -7.08 -9.44 -20.19
N SER A 79 -6.13 -8.82 -20.93
CA SER A 79 -4.84 -8.36 -20.39
C SER A 79 -4.38 -7.05 -21.04
N HIS A 80 -3.46 -6.34 -20.39
CA HIS A 80 -2.86 -5.08 -20.89
C HIS A 80 -3.90 -3.99 -21.21
N TYR A 81 -4.90 -3.82 -20.34
CA TYR A 81 -5.98 -2.85 -20.45
C TYR A 81 -5.98 -1.80 -19.31
N SER A 82 -4.90 -1.67 -18.58
CA SER A 82 -4.76 -0.72 -17.48
C SER A 82 -3.77 0.40 -17.82
N LEU A 83 -3.92 1.55 -17.18
CA LEU A 83 -2.97 2.65 -17.27
C LEU A 83 -1.56 2.23 -16.87
N GLN A 84 -1.43 1.30 -15.90
CA GLN A 84 -0.15 0.74 -15.49
C GLN A 84 0.53 -0.04 -16.62
N ALA A 85 -0.22 -0.73 -17.47
CA ALA A 85 0.34 -1.46 -18.62
C ALA A 85 0.87 -0.50 -19.69
N LEU A 86 0.25 0.67 -19.87
CA LEU A 86 0.71 1.73 -20.76
C LEU A 86 1.87 2.55 -20.17
N GLY A 87 2.14 2.43 -18.88
CA GLY A 87 3.13 3.25 -18.18
C GLY A 87 4.49 3.38 -18.89
N PRO A 88 5.14 2.30 -19.33
CA PRO A 88 6.40 2.35 -20.04
C PRO A 88 6.32 3.12 -21.36
N ILE A 89 5.25 2.90 -22.13
CA ILE A 89 5.01 3.53 -23.43
C ILE A 89 4.79 5.03 -23.26
N LEU A 90 3.87 5.41 -22.39
CA LEU A 90 3.58 6.83 -22.10
C LEU A 90 4.78 7.53 -21.47
N GLY A 91 5.53 6.82 -20.61
CA GLY A 91 6.76 7.34 -20.01
C GLY A 91 7.81 7.69 -21.07
N HIS A 92 8.01 6.80 -22.04
CA HIS A 92 8.91 7.04 -23.18
C HIS A 92 8.46 8.24 -24.02
N LEU A 93 7.21 8.22 -24.49
CA LEU A 93 6.68 9.28 -25.36
C LEU A 93 6.65 10.66 -24.69
N ARG A 94 6.39 10.71 -23.38
CA ARG A 94 6.47 11.97 -22.59
C ARG A 94 7.90 12.47 -22.44
N ARG A 95 8.86 11.57 -22.25
CA ARG A 95 10.28 11.95 -22.13
C ARG A 95 10.83 12.50 -23.44
N VAL A 96 10.38 11.95 -24.55
CA VAL A 96 10.71 12.49 -25.89
C VAL A 96 9.93 13.78 -26.20
N GLY A 97 8.98 14.18 -25.38
CA GLY A 97 8.25 15.44 -25.49
C GLY A 97 7.10 15.45 -26.49
N VAL A 98 6.67 14.27 -27.01
CA VAL A 98 5.61 14.17 -28.03
C VAL A 98 4.22 13.89 -27.46
N VAL A 99 4.14 13.55 -26.19
CA VAL A 99 2.87 13.37 -25.46
C VAL A 99 2.86 14.34 -24.28
N PRO A 100 1.76 15.08 -24.06
CA PRO A 100 1.67 16.04 -22.97
C PRO A 100 1.91 15.38 -21.61
N ALA A 101 2.50 16.15 -20.68
CA ALA A 101 2.59 15.73 -19.29
C ALA A 101 1.19 15.43 -18.73
N PRO A 102 1.06 14.53 -17.74
CA PRO A 102 -0.22 14.31 -17.09
C PRO A 102 -0.73 15.65 -16.57
N THR A 103 -1.83 16.10 -17.09
CA THR A 103 -2.51 17.29 -16.54
C THR A 103 -3.04 16.87 -15.17
N ALA A 104 -2.75 17.65 -14.14
CA ALA A 104 -3.50 17.51 -12.90
C ALA A 104 -5.01 17.53 -13.28
N PRO A 105 -5.85 16.66 -12.72
CA PRO A 105 -7.24 16.58 -13.11
C PRO A 105 -7.85 17.98 -13.03
N THR A 106 -7.98 18.63 -14.17
CA THR A 106 -8.71 19.88 -14.27
C THR A 106 -10.17 19.49 -14.09
N ALA A 107 -10.68 19.77 -12.91
CA ALA A 107 -12.07 19.63 -12.52
C ALA A 107 -12.96 20.56 -13.38
N ARG A 108 -12.99 20.32 -14.67
CA ARG A 108 -13.99 20.93 -15.57
C ARG A 108 -15.14 19.93 -15.69
N GLY A 109 -16.14 20.09 -14.85
CA GLY A 109 -17.43 19.47 -15.03
C GLY A 109 -17.93 18.54 -13.91
N ASP A 110 -17.13 18.14 -12.94
CA ASP A 110 -17.62 17.33 -11.82
C ASP A 110 -17.47 18.10 -10.49
N ALA A 111 -18.58 18.62 -9.96
CA ALA A 111 -18.64 19.32 -8.68
C ALA A 111 -18.08 18.47 -7.54
N ALA A 112 -18.25 17.15 -7.60
CA ALA A 112 -17.73 16.22 -6.61
C ALA A 112 -16.19 16.21 -6.58
N GLU A 113 -15.51 16.13 -7.74
CA GLU A 113 -14.05 16.13 -7.80
C GLU A 113 -13.47 17.51 -7.42
N ALA A 114 -14.13 18.60 -7.78
CA ALA A 114 -13.74 19.95 -7.36
C ALA A 114 -13.80 20.09 -5.84
N LEU A 115 -14.86 19.61 -5.20
CA LEU A 115 -15.01 19.61 -3.75
C LEU A 115 -13.98 18.72 -3.06
N LEU A 116 -13.73 17.52 -3.58
CA LEU A 116 -12.70 16.62 -3.06
C LEU A 116 -11.29 17.22 -3.16
N ALA A 117 -10.98 17.93 -4.25
CA ALA A 117 -9.70 18.63 -4.41
C ALA A 117 -9.53 19.77 -3.39
N ARG A 118 -10.57 20.58 -3.15
CA ARG A 118 -10.57 21.60 -2.08
C ARG A 118 -10.36 20.99 -0.70
N PHE A 119 -11.07 19.91 -0.40
CA PHE A 119 -10.92 19.19 0.86
C PHE A 119 -9.52 18.60 1.02
N ALA A 120 -8.92 18.04 -0.04
CA ALA A 120 -7.54 17.57 -0.03
C ALA A 120 -6.53 18.69 0.30
N ALA A 121 -6.70 19.87 -0.31
CA ALA A 121 -5.88 21.04 -0.04
C ALA A 121 -5.99 21.50 1.43
N TYR A 122 -7.19 21.53 1.98
CA TYR A 122 -7.45 21.82 3.40
C TYR A 122 -6.75 20.81 4.32
N LEU A 123 -6.87 19.51 4.05
CA LEU A 123 -6.23 18.47 4.85
C LEU A 123 -4.71 18.57 4.82
N ALA A 124 -4.13 18.85 3.66
CA ALA A 124 -2.68 18.99 3.50
C ALA A 124 -2.15 20.30 4.11
N GLY A 125 -2.79 21.42 3.82
CA GLY A 125 -2.35 22.76 4.25
C GLY A 125 -2.68 23.07 5.69
N GLN A 126 -3.97 23.08 6.05
CA GLN A 126 -4.39 23.52 7.36
C GLN A 126 -4.30 22.42 8.45
N ARG A 127 -4.42 21.14 8.07
CA ARG A 127 -4.31 20.02 9.00
C ARG A 127 -2.95 19.35 8.97
N ALA A 128 -2.04 19.76 8.10
CA ALA A 128 -0.69 19.22 7.93
C ALA A 128 -0.64 17.69 7.83
N LEU A 129 -1.68 17.09 7.19
CA LEU A 129 -1.74 15.64 7.03
C LEU A 129 -0.83 15.18 5.88
N THR A 130 -0.20 14.03 6.07
CA THR A 130 0.66 13.43 5.04
C THR A 130 -0.16 12.92 3.84
N PRO A 131 0.41 12.89 2.60
CA PRO A 131 -0.32 12.48 1.41
C PRO A 131 -1.06 11.14 1.51
N PRO A 132 -0.50 10.07 2.15
CA PRO A 132 -1.22 8.81 2.33
C PRO A 132 -2.47 8.95 3.20
N VAL A 133 -2.42 9.83 4.22
CA VAL A 133 -3.56 10.08 5.11
C VAL A 133 -4.63 10.88 4.37
N VAL A 134 -4.24 11.89 3.59
CA VAL A 134 -5.16 12.65 2.73
C VAL A 134 -5.89 11.71 1.77
N THR A 135 -5.16 10.84 1.07
CA THR A 135 -5.73 9.83 0.16
C THR A 135 -6.74 8.92 0.87
N ALA A 136 -6.43 8.49 2.10
CA ALA A 136 -7.35 7.67 2.89
C ALA A 136 -8.62 8.43 3.27
N TYR A 137 -8.52 9.71 3.69
CA TYR A 137 -9.70 10.54 3.99
C TYR A 137 -10.59 10.72 2.76
N LEU A 138 -10.01 11.05 1.61
CA LEU A 138 -10.73 11.18 0.34
C LEU A 138 -11.45 9.89 -0.04
N HIS A 139 -10.81 8.74 0.13
CA HIS A 139 -11.42 7.44 -0.12
C HIS A 139 -12.70 7.23 0.70
N TRP A 140 -12.66 7.55 2.00
CA TRP A 140 -13.80 7.35 2.90
C TRP A 140 -14.93 8.36 2.70
N VAL A 141 -14.65 9.59 2.28
CA VAL A 141 -15.70 10.61 2.08
C VAL A 141 -16.26 10.62 0.66
N ARG A 142 -15.53 10.09 -0.33
CA ARG A 142 -15.94 10.11 -1.73
C ARG A 142 -17.37 9.62 -1.97
N PRO A 143 -17.83 8.50 -1.38
CA PRO A 143 -19.22 8.06 -1.57
C PRO A 143 -20.24 9.08 -1.08
N PHE A 144 -20.01 9.73 0.06
CA PHE A 144 -20.88 10.77 0.57
C PHE A 144 -20.90 12.00 -0.34
N VAL A 145 -19.74 12.42 -0.82
CA VAL A 145 -19.64 13.54 -1.77
C VAL A 145 -20.40 13.25 -3.05
N GLN A 146 -20.23 12.07 -3.63
CA GLN A 146 -20.86 11.72 -4.92
C GLN A 146 -22.36 11.43 -4.82
N GLU A 147 -22.83 10.87 -3.71
CA GLU A 147 -24.22 10.43 -3.58
C GLU A 147 -25.11 11.47 -2.90
N VAL A 148 -24.55 12.28 -2.01
CA VAL A 148 -25.32 13.21 -1.17
C VAL A 148 -25.03 14.66 -1.51
N LEU A 149 -23.75 15.06 -1.56
CA LEU A 149 -23.37 16.46 -1.78
C LEU A 149 -23.43 16.87 -3.24
N CYS A 150 -23.06 15.97 -4.16
CA CYS A 150 -23.01 16.25 -5.60
C CYS A 150 -23.63 15.11 -6.41
N PRO A 151 -24.91 14.75 -6.17
CA PRO A 151 -25.56 13.68 -6.92
C PRO A 151 -25.64 14.05 -8.40
N ALA A 152 -25.27 13.09 -9.27
CA ALA A 152 -25.18 13.29 -10.72
C ALA A 152 -24.34 14.53 -11.15
N GLY A 153 -23.34 14.92 -10.35
CA GLY A 153 -22.47 16.06 -10.62
C GLY A 153 -23.06 17.44 -10.28
N VAL A 154 -24.27 17.48 -9.73
CA VAL A 154 -24.95 18.74 -9.32
C VAL A 154 -24.57 19.08 -7.88
N ASP A 155 -24.06 20.30 -7.66
CA ASP A 155 -23.73 20.78 -6.32
C ASP A 155 -24.99 21.02 -5.47
N ARG A 156 -25.10 20.33 -4.35
CA ARG A 156 -26.18 20.42 -3.38
C ARG A 156 -25.68 20.64 -1.94
N VAL A 157 -24.43 21.04 -1.78
CA VAL A 157 -23.78 21.19 -0.47
C VAL A 157 -24.59 22.07 0.49
N GLY A 158 -25.12 23.19 0.03
CA GLY A 158 -25.95 24.10 0.85
C GLY A 158 -27.31 23.54 1.28
N TRP A 159 -27.75 22.42 0.71
CA TRP A 159 -29.05 21.81 1.01
C TRP A 159 -28.96 20.61 1.97
N VAL A 160 -27.74 20.22 2.34
CA VAL A 160 -27.53 19.04 3.18
C VAL A 160 -27.70 19.38 4.65
N GLY A 161 -28.56 18.62 5.32
CA GLY A 161 -28.82 18.71 6.73
C GLY A 161 -28.41 17.47 7.52
N ALA A 162 -28.70 17.48 8.81
CA ALA A 162 -28.39 16.36 9.71
C ALA A 162 -29.11 15.06 9.31
N GLY A 163 -30.30 15.15 8.71
CA GLY A 163 -31.09 14.01 8.23
C GLY A 163 -30.38 13.22 7.14
N GLU A 164 -29.83 13.91 6.14
CA GLU A 164 -29.11 13.27 5.03
C GLU A 164 -27.82 12.61 5.52
N VAL A 165 -27.08 13.25 6.45
CA VAL A 165 -25.90 12.68 7.08
C VAL A 165 -26.27 11.41 7.85
N ALA A 166 -27.33 11.44 8.66
CA ALA A 166 -27.78 10.29 9.43
C ALA A 166 -28.26 9.15 8.53
N ALA A 167 -29.04 9.43 7.48
CA ALA A 167 -29.54 8.45 6.53
C ALA A 167 -28.40 7.74 5.79
N PHE A 168 -27.41 8.48 5.29
CA PHE A 168 -26.21 7.92 4.65
C PHE A 168 -25.45 6.96 5.57
N LEU A 169 -25.23 7.36 6.82
CA LEU A 169 -24.50 6.55 7.80
C LEU A 169 -25.31 5.32 8.20
N ALA A 170 -26.61 5.46 8.44
CA ALA A 170 -27.51 4.35 8.80
C ALA A 170 -27.52 3.26 7.71
N ALA A 171 -27.50 3.65 6.44
CA ALA A 171 -27.46 2.71 5.32
C ALA A 171 -26.11 1.98 5.19
N ARG A 172 -24.98 2.64 5.54
CA ARG A 172 -23.63 2.10 5.22
C ARG A 172 -22.90 1.49 6.40
N LEU A 173 -22.99 2.07 7.60
CA LEU A 173 -22.23 1.60 8.76
C LEU A 173 -22.48 0.13 9.12
N PRO A 174 -23.72 -0.41 9.06
CA PRO A 174 -23.99 -1.81 9.36
C PRO A 174 -23.30 -2.80 8.40
N LEU A 175 -22.98 -2.36 7.18
CA LEU A 175 -22.34 -3.19 6.15
C LEU A 175 -20.81 -3.19 6.25
N MET A 176 -20.24 -2.38 7.16
CA MET A 176 -18.80 -2.17 7.30
C MET A 176 -18.24 -2.92 8.50
N SER A 177 -16.94 -3.25 8.44
CA SER A 177 -16.22 -3.64 9.65
C SER A 177 -16.19 -2.46 10.64
N GLY A 178 -16.13 -2.74 11.95
CA GLY A 178 -16.08 -1.67 12.98
C GLY A 178 -14.93 -0.67 12.74
N LYS A 179 -13.79 -1.15 12.22
CA LYS A 179 -12.66 -0.28 11.86
C LYS A 179 -12.99 0.63 10.67
N SER A 180 -13.59 0.10 9.62
CA SER A 180 -14.02 0.87 8.45
C SER A 180 -15.09 1.89 8.82
N ALA A 181 -16.08 1.48 9.62
CA ALA A 181 -17.11 2.37 10.14
C ALA A 181 -16.53 3.55 10.94
N GLN A 182 -15.55 3.28 11.80
CA GLN A 182 -14.84 4.31 12.56
C GLN A 182 -14.08 5.28 11.64
N MET A 183 -13.40 4.77 10.62
CA MET A 183 -12.65 5.60 9.66
C MET A 183 -13.60 6.46 8.82
N THR A 184 -14.71 5.90 8.35
CA THR A 184 -15.76 6.64 7.63
C THR A 184 -16.31 7.77 8.50
N ALA A 185 -16.71 7.49 9.74
CA ALA A 185 -17.23 8.50 10.65
C ALA A 185 -16.19 9.60 10.96
N CYS A 186 -14.92 9.23 11.13
CA CYS A 186 -13.84 10.20 11.37
C CYS A 186 -13.63 11.11 10.16
N ALA A 187 -13.52 10.52 8.97
CA ALA A 187 -13.30 11.26 7.73
C ALA A 187 -14.50 12.16 7.39
N LEU A 188 -15.72 11.65 7.54
CA LEU A 188 -16.95 12.42 7.31
C LEU A 188 -17.07 13.61 8.26
N ARG A 189 -16.78 13.42 9.54
CA ARG A 189 -16.76 14.49 10.53
C ARG A 189 -15.74 15.59 10.17
N SER A 190 -14.60 15.20 9.63
CA SER A 190 -13.59 16.14 9.13
C SER A 190 -14.06 16.92 7.90
N LEU A 191 -14.73 16.24 6.94
CA LEU A 191 -15.34 16.90 5.77
C LEU A 191 -16.40 17.90 6.19
N LEU A 192 -17.33 17.52 7.07
CA LEU A 192 -18.42 18.40 7.52
C LEU A 192 -17.89 19.63 8.27
N ARG A 193 -16.80 19.49 9.05
CA ARG A 193 -16.11 20.64 9.66
C ARG A 193 -15.49 21.57 8.62
N PHE A 194 -14.88 20.99 7.57
CA PHE A 194 -14.35 21.76 6.45
C PHE A 194 -15.46 22.54 5.74
N LEU A 195 -16.59 21.90 5.41
CA LEU A 195 -17.70 22.56 4.75
C LEU A 195 -18.26 23.73 5.54
N HIS A 196 -18.37 23.57 6.87
CA HIS A 196 -18.82 24.64 7.76
C HIS A 196 -17.78 25.78 7.88
N ALA A 197 -16.49 25.44 7.99
CA ALA A 197 -15.41 26.42 8.05
C ALA A 197 -15.27 27.25 6.77
N GLU A 198 -15.61 26.67 5.61
CA GLU A 198 -15.65 27.35 4.32
C GLU A 198 -17.00 28.04 4.05
N ALA A 199 -17.88 28.13 5.06
CA ALA A 199 -19.23 28.70 4.94
C ALA A 199 -20.09 28.07 3.83
N MET A 200 -19.84 26.79 3.48
CA MET A 200 -20.60 26.05 2.49
C MET A 200 -21.85 25.39 3.09
N THR A 201 -21.94 25.29 4.40
CA THR A 201 -23.13 24.86 5.15
C THR A 201 -23.42 25.86 6.29
N GLU A 202 -24.68 26.18 6.47
CA GLU A 202 -25.12 27.14 7.50
C GLU A 202 -24.94 26.57 8.93
N THR A 203 -25.14 25.26 9.06
CA THR A 203 -25.10 24.57 10.36
C THR A 203 -23.89 23.67 10.49
N ALA A 204 -23.40 23.49 11.72
CA ALA A 204 -22.28 22.59 12.04
C ALA A 204 -22.77 21.14 12.07
N LEU A 205 -22.76 20.47 10.93
CA LEU A 205 -23.25 19.10 10.74
C LEU A 205 -22.33 18.01 11.31
N ALA A 206 -21.12 18.35 11.77
CA ALA A 206 -20.15 17.38 12.27
C ALA A 206 -20.66 16.58 13.49
N ASP A 207 -21.54 17.15 14.27
CA ASP A 207 -22.12 16.51 15.47
C ASP A 207 -23.26 15.53 15.14
N ALA A 208 -23.82 15.60 13.93
CA ALA A 208 -24.76 14.60 13.40
C ALA A 208 -24.09 13.24 13.13
N VAL A 209 -22.76 13.19 13.06
CA VAL A 209 -22.02 11.94 12.86
C VAL A 209 -21.87 11.20 14.18
N PRO A 210 -22.48 10.01 14.37
CA PRO A 210 -22.43 9.26 15.61
C PRO A 210 -21.00 8.83 15.96
N ARG A 211 -20.72 8.72 17.27
CA ARG A 211 -19.49 8.10 17.74
C ARG A 211 -19.57 6.59 17.53
N VAL A 212 -18.75 6.06 16.63
CA VAL A 212 -18.61 4.62 16.44
C VAL A 212 -17.76 4.08 17.60
N ALA A 213 -18.33 3.21 18.43
CA ALA A 213 -17.63 2.59 19.53
C ALA A 213 -16.43 1.80 19.01
N SER A 214 -15.26 2.08 19.55
CA SER A 214 -14.02 1.38 19.25
C SER A 214 -13.43 0.90 20.56
N TRP A 215 -13.55 -0.37 20.80
CA TRP A 215 -12.91 -1.01 21.96
C TRP A 215 -11.43 -1.20 21.64
N ARG A 216 -10.63 -0.21 21.93
CA ARG A 216 -9.20 -0.12 21.59
C ARG A 216 -8.39 -1.33 22.06
N LEU A 217 -8.91 -2.07 23.06
CA LEU A 217 -8.24 -3.20 23.70
C LEU A 217 -9.09 -4.48 23.67
N SER A 218 -10.13 -4.59 22.83
CA SER A 218 -11.03 -5.74 22.83
C SER A 218 -10.43 -7.02 22.25
N GLY A 219 -9.41 -6.92 21.40
CA GLY A 219 -8.75 -8.07 20.78
C GLY A 219 -7.37 -8.36 21.38
N LEU A 220 -7.03 -9.64 21.50
CA LEU A 220 -5.64 -10.04 21.72
C LEU A 220 -4.83 -9.77 20.45
N PRO A 221 -3.55 -9.34 20.58
CA PRO A 221 -2.65 -9.28 19.44
C PRO A 221 -2.56 -10.65 18.77
N GLN A 222 -2.91 -10.71 17.50
CA GLN A 222 -2.83 -11.98 16.75
C GLN A 222 -1.37 -12.20 16.34
N SER A 223 -0.60 -12.87 17.18
CA SER A 223 0.73 -13.36 16.83
C SER A 223 0.66 -14.70 16.08
N LEU A 224 1.74 -15.03 15.36
CA LEU A 224 1.96 -16.38 14.82
C LEU A 224 2.65 -17.22 15.87
N THR A 225 2.30 -18.50 15.94
CA THR A 225 3.02 -19.47 16.76
C THR A 225 4.36 -19.84 16.13
N GLY A 226 5.31 -20.38 16.92
CA GLY A 226 6.60 -20.81 16.40
C GLY A 226 6.50 -21.78 15.21
N PRO A 227 5.64 -22.82 15.23
CA PRO A 227 5.40 -23.65 14.05
C PRO A 227 4.90 -22.88 12.84
N GLN A 228 3.93 -21.98 13.01
CA GLN A 228 3.41 -21.15 11.91
C GLN A 228 4.49 -20.24 11.31
N VAL A 229 5.37 -19.67 12.13
CA VAL A 229 6.51 -18.90 11.66
C VAL A 229 7.46 -19.74 10.82
N ARG A 230 7.76 -20.97 11.27
CA ARG A 230 8.60 -21.90 10.49
C ARG A 230 7.96 -22.25 9.14
N MET A 231 6.66 -22.54 9.11
CA MET A 231 5.93 -22.79 7.86
C MET A 231 5.97 -21.59 6.92
N LEU A 232 5.78 -20.38 7.45
CA LEU A 232 5.84 -19.14 6.66
C LEU A 232 7.22 -18.93 6.01
N LEU A 233 8.31 -19.14 6.76
CA LEU A 233 9.67 -19.01 6.25
C LEU A 233 10.02 -20.12 5.24
N ALA A 234 9.55 -21.35 5.47
CA ALA A 234 9.73 -22.49 4.57
C ALA A 234 8.97 -22.32 3.24
N ALA A 235 7.88 -21.56 3.22
CA ALA A 235 7.12 -21.26 2.00
C ALA A 235 7.84 -20.28 1.04
N CYS A 236 9.01 -19.73 1.44
CA CYS A 236 9.85 -18.90 0.58
C CYS A 236 10.86 -19.81 -0.14
N ASP A 237 10.68 -20.00 -1.45
CA ASP A 237 11.59 -20.81 -2.28
C ASP A 237 12.95 -20.12 -2.43
N ARG A 238 13.94 -20.59 -1.69
CA ARG A 238 15.29 -20.02 -1.65
C ARG A 238 16.10 -20.24 -2.94
N SER A 239 15.65 -21.10 -3.83
CA SER A 239 16.27 -21.32 -5.14
C SER A 239 16.01 -20.16 -6.11
N THR A 240 14.91 -19.41 -5.89
CA THR A 240 14.49 -18.33 -6.77
C THR A 240 14.86 -16.93 -6.22
N PRO A 241 15.15 -15.95 -7.10
CA PRO A 241 15.36 -14.55 -6.72
C PRO A 241 14.21 -13.96 -5.91
N VAL A 242 12.98 -14.28 -6.31
CA VAL A 242 11.76 -13.83 -5.62
C VAL A 242 11.67 -14.40 -4.21
N GLY A 243 11.93 -15.69 -4.08
CA GLY A 243 11.84 -16.34 -2.76
C GLY A 243 12.96 -15.90 -1.80
N ARG A 244 14.18 -15.60 -2.30
CA ARG A 244 15.24 -14.98 -1.48
C ARG A 244 14.84 -13.60 -0.99
N ARG A 245 14.24 -12.76 -1.87
CA ARG A 245 13.69 -11.46 -1.48
C ARG A 245 12.61 -11.60 -0.42
N ASP A 246 11.64 -12.47 -0.65
CA ASP A 246 10.49 -12.65 0.22
C ASP A 246 10.94 -13.15 1.60
N LEU A 247 11.92 -14.06 1.65
CA LEU A 247 12.54 -14.53 2.90
C LEU A 247 13.21 -13.40 3.67
N ALA A 248 14.03 -12.58 3.02
CA ALA A 248 14.72 -11.46 3.65
C ALA A 248 13.74 -10.42 4.20
N VAL A 249 12.68 -10.09 3.46
CA VAL A 249 11.59 -9.21 3.89
C VAL A 249 10.91 -9.75 5.15
N ILE A 250 10.52 -11.03 5.14
CA ILE A 250 9.82 -11.66 6.28
C ILE A 250 10.74 -11.78 7.50
N ALA A 251 12.01 -12.11 7.30
CA ALA A 251 13.00 -12.20 8.38
C ALA A 251 13.21 -10.86 9.09
N LEU A 252 13.40 -9.76 8.34
CA LEU A 252 13.50 -8.41 8.88
C LEU A 252 12.25 -8.02 9.69
N MET A 253 11.06 -8.25 9.12
CA MET A 253 9.80 -7.90 9.80
C MET A 253 9.62 -8.70 11.10
N ARG A 254 9.95 -9.99 11.10
CA ARG A 254 9.80 -10.86 12.25
C ARG A 254 10.82 -10.55 13.36
N ARG A 255 12.10 -10.40 13.00
CA ARG A 255 13.19 -10.28 14.00
C ARG A 255 13.34 -8.87 14.55
N LEU A 256 13.17 -7.86 13.70
CA LEU A 256 13.30 -6.45 14.07
C LEU A 256 11.95 -5.73 14.24
N GLY A 257 10.84 -6.42 14.03
CA GLY A 257 9.52 -5.83 14.15
C GLY A 257 9.29 -4.67 13.18
N LEU A 258 9.95 -4.63 12.02
CA LEU A 258 9.84 -3.53 11.06
C LEU A 258 8.43 -3.41 10.48
N ARG A 259 8.00 -2.18 10.25
CA ARG A 259 6.76 -1.90 9.50
C ARG A 259 6.99 -2.13 7.99
N CYS A 260 5.91 -2.45 7.26
CA CYS A 260 6.01 -2.61 5.80
C CYS A 260 6.61 -1.39 5.09
N ALA A 261 6.34 -0.18 5.58
CA ALA A 261 6.90 1.04 5.01
C ALA A 261 8.41 1.16 5.29
N GLU A 262 8.86 0.80 6.49
CA GLU A 262 10.27 0.82 6.88
C GLU A 262 11.08 -0.18 6.04
N VAL A 263 10.55 -1.39 5.81
CA VAL A 263 11.18 -2.38 4.91
C VAL A 263 11.21 -1.88 3.46
N ALA A 264 10.13 -1.28 2.98
CA ALA A 264 10.04 -0.78 1.62
C ALA A 264 11.00 0.39 1.33
N SER A 265 11.25 1.24 2.33
CA SER A 265 12.14 2.40 2.22
C SER A 265 13.60 2.10 2.59
N LEU A 266 13.91 0.92 3.12
CA LEU A 266 15.28 0.55 3.53
C LEU A 266 16.25 0.66 2.36
N ARG A 267 17.34 1.40 2.55
CA ARG A 267 18.36 1.68 1.53
C ARG A 267 19.61 0.82 1.74
N LEU A 268 20.43 0.70 0.70
CA LEU A 268 21.70 -0.06 0.78
C LEU A 268 22.67 0.58 1.78
N GLU A 269 22.68 1.89 1.85
CA GLU A 269 23.49 2.68 2.78
C GLU A 269 23.00 2.64 4.24
N ASP A 270 21.79 2.18 4.50
CA ASP A 270 21.25 2.06 5.85
C ASP A 270 21.78 0.81 6.59
N VAL A 271 22.45 -0.09 5.88
CA VAL A 271 23.00 -1.32 6.47
C VAL A 271 24.51 -1.18 6.64
N ASP A 272 24.97 -1.11 7.87
CA ASP A 272 26.39 -1.17 8.20
C ASP A 272 26.79 -2.62 8.46
N TRP A 273 27.47 -3.20 7.48
CA TRP A 273 27.94 -4.58 7.54
C TRP A 273 29.13 -4.76 8.48
N THR A 274 29.86 -3.69 8.77
CA THR A 274 31.05 -3.73 9.65
C THR A 274 30.63 -3.82 11.11
N THR A 275 29.65 -3.01 11.50
CA THR A 275 29.12 -3.00 12.88
C THR A 275 27.95 -3.96 13.08
N GLY A 276 27.41 -4.52 12.00
CA GLY A 276 26.21 -5.36 12.07
C GLY A 276 24.98 -4.61 12.54
N THR A 277 24.78 -3.39 12.05
CA THR A 277 23.64 -2.54 12.42
C THR A 277 22.83 -2.09 11.22
N VAL A 278 21.59 -1.69 11.44
CA VAL A 278 20.71 -1.16 10.43
C VAL A 278 20.04 0.13 10.93
N THR A 279 20.10 1.17 10.10
CA THR A 279 19.41 2.44 10.33
C THR A 279 17.98 2.34 9.80
N VAL A 280 16.99 2.61 10.64
CA VAL A 280 15.58 2.50 10.28
C VAL A 280 14.93 3.89 10.32
N HIS A 281 14.39 4.31 9.18
CA HIS A 281 13.67 5.58 9.04
C HIS A 281 12.18 5.37 9.36
N GLY A 282 11.77 5.85 10.53
CA GLY A 282 10.43 5.71 11.07
C GLY A 282 9.47 6.85 10.67
N LYS A 283 8.24 6.77 11.18
CA LYS A 283 7.24 7.81 10.99
C LYS A 283 7.68 9.13 11.67
N GLY A 284 7.40 10.26 11.01
CA GLY A 284 7.70 11.60 11.56
C GLY A 284 9.18 11.99 11.50
N GLY A 285 9.98 11.35 10.64
CA GLY A 285 11.41 11.66 10.50
C GLY A 285 12.30 11.03 11.58
N ARG A 286 11.75 10.17 12.42
CA ARG A 286 12.52 9.45 13.43
C ARG A 286 13.54 8.50 12.78
N ILE A 287 14.75 8.50 13.30
CA ILE A 287 15.83 7.62 12.87
C ILE A 287 16.26 6.76 14.07
N ASP A 288 16.22 5.44 13.91
CA ASP A 288 16.59 4.48 14.93
C ASP A 288 17.72 3.58 14.41
N LEU A 289 18.77 3.40 15.18
CA LEU A 289 19.83 2.43 14.92
C LEU A 289 19.48 1.12 15.64
N MET A 290 19.49 0.00 14.92
CA MET A 290 19.15 -1.31 15.46
C MET A 290 20.24 -2.32 15.15
N PRO A 291 20.52 -3.28 16.05
CA PRO A 291 21.37 -4.42 15.73
C PRO A 291 20.72 -5.26 14.64
N LEU A 292 21.49 -5.70 13.66
CA LEU A 292 21.07 -6.62 12.60
C LEU A 292 21.52 -8.04 13.00
N PRO A 293 20.59 -8.92 13.43
CA PRO A 293 20.96 -10.30 13.78
C PRO A 293 21.60 -11.03 12.59
N ALA A 294 22.61 -11.83 12.88
CA ALA A 294 23.41 -12.51 11.86
C ALA A 294 22.57 -13.37 10.90
N ASP A 295 21.54 -14.07 11.43
CA ASP A 295 20.60 -14.87 10.64
C ASP A 295 19.80 -14.02 9.64
N VAL A 296 19.41 -12.80 10.02
CA VAL A 296 18.71 -11.85 9.14
C VAL A 296 19.69 -11.25 8.13
N GLY A 297 20.87 -10.81 8.58
CA GLY A 297 21.93 -10.29 7.72
C GLY A 297 22.27 -11.26 6.58
N GLN A 298 22.44 -12.55 6.91
CA GLN A 298 22.69 -13.59 5.91
C GLN A 298 21.58 -13.69 4.85
N THR A 299 20.31 -13.59 5.23
CA THR A 299 19.21 -13.63 4.26
C THR A 299 19.22 -12.40 3.34
N VAL A 300 19.56 -11.23 3.88
CA VAL A 300 19.67 -9.99 3.10
C VAL A 300 20.86 -10.08 2.14
N VAL A 301 22.04 -10.50 2.61
CA VAL A 301 23.23 -10.72 1.75
C VAL A 301 22.89 -11.68 0.61
N LYS A 302 22.26 -12.82 0.92
CA LYS A 302 21.90 -13.82 -0.11
C LYS A 302 20.95 -13.27 -1.16
N TYR A 303 20.02 -12.40 -0.75
CA TYR A 303 19.17 -11.69 -1.71
C TYR A 303 19.97 -10.67 -2.54
N LEU A 304 20.85 -9.89 -1.92
CA LEU A 304 21.63 -8.87 -2.63
C LEU A 304 22.58 -9.50 -3.67
N GLN A 305 23.19 -10.65 -3.35
CA GLN A 305 24.13 -11.33 -4.22
C GLN A 305 23.44 -12.10 -5.36
N ASP A 306 22.39 -12.88 -5.04
CA ASP A 306 21.84 -13.88 -5.96
C ASP A 306 20.36 -13.65 -6.28
N GLY A 307 19.77 -12.57 -5.84
CA GLY A 307 18.33 -12.36 -6.02
C GLY A 307 17.93 -10.95 -6.43
N ARG A 308 18.73 -9.94 -6.10
CA ARG A 308 18.42 -8.56 -6.43
C ARG A 308 18.82 -8.29 -7.88
N PRO A 309 17.88 -7.85 -8.75
CA PRO A 309 18.22 -7.46 -10.12
C PRO A 309 19.13 -6.22 -10.11
N ASP A 310 19.94 -6.08 -11.18
CA ASP A 310 20.70 -4.88 -11.41
C ASP A 310 19.76 -3.70 -11.71
N THR A 311 19.92 -2.61 -10.96
CA THR A 311 19.05 -1.44 -11.01
C THR A 311 19.72 -0.24 -10.34
N PRO A 312 19.53 0.99 -10.85
CA PRO A 312 20.03 2.19 -10.19
C PRO A 312 19.32 2.52 -8.86
N ALA A 313 18.24 1.83 -8.53
CA ALA A 313 17.51 2.04 -7.29
C ALA A 313 18.40 1.76 -6.07
N ARG A 314 18.48 2.70 -5.13
CA ARG A 314 19.29 2.56 -3.91
C ARG A 314 18.55 1.82 -2.79
N THR A 315 17.26 1.47 -2.97
CA THR A 315 16.53 0.66 -1.98
C THR A 315 17.02 -0.80 -2.00
N VAL A 316 17.09 -1.42 -0.82
CA VAL A 316 17.45 -2.83 -0.69
C VAL A 316 16.48 -3.69 -1.49
N PHE A 317 15.18 -3.47 -1.31
CA PHE A 317 14.15 -4.31 -1.92
C PHE A 317 13.49 -3.63 -3.11
N VAL A 318 13.52 -4.34 -4.24
CA VAL A 318 12.94 -3.89 -5.51
C VAL A 318 11.97 -4.93 -6.07
N ARG A 319 11.18 -4.51 -7.05
CA ARG A 319 10.30 -5.44 -7.76
C ARG A 319 11.13 -6.49 -8.52
N ALA A 320 10.62 -7.71 -8.58
CA ALA A 320 11.26 -8.80 -9.32
C ALA A 320 10.94 -8.79 -10.83
N VAL A 321 10.14 -7.82 -11.27
CA VAL A 321 9.78 -7.62 -12.67
C VAL A 321 10.19 -6.22 -13.09
N ALA A 322 10.61 -6.07 -14.33
CA ALA A 322 10.94 -4.78 -14.92
C ALA A 322 9.79 -3.76 -14.70
N ALA A 323 10.07 -2.48 -14.45
CA ALA A 323 11.41 -1.84 -14.44
C ALA A 323 12.12 -1.84 -13.05
N PHE A 324 12.09 -2.92 -12.30
CA PHE A 324 12.81 -3.14 -11.04
C PHE A 324 12.76 -1.96 -10.04
N THR A 325 11.63 -1.29 -10.02
CA THR A 325 11.41 -0.12 -9.14
C THR A 325 11.34 -0.52 -7.67
N PRO A 326 11.59 0.41 -6.73
CA PRO A 326 11.45 0.17 -5.31
C PRO A 326 10.11 -0.46 -4.93
N LEU A 327 10.10 -1.34 -3.93
CA LEU A 327 8.86 -1.87 -3.38
C LEU A 327 8.06 -0.76 -2.70
N LYS A 328 6.74 -0.81 -2.85
CA LYS A 328 5.81 -0.02 -2.04
C LYS A 328 5.46 -0.78 -0.75
N SER A 329 5.06 -0.07 0.30
CA SER A 329 4.58 -0.67 1.55
C SER A 329 3.47 -1.72 1.33
N SER A 330 2.55 -1.47 0.40
CA SER A 330 1.51 -2.43 0.01
C SER A 330 2.09 -3.69 -0.62
N SER A 331 3.15 -3.58 -1.42
CA SER A 331 3.84 -4.74 -2.02
C SER A 331 4.50 -5.61 -0.95
N VAL A 332 5.10 -5.02 0.07
CA VAL A 332 5.65 -5.75 1.22
C VAL A 332 4.55 -6.52 1.95
N SER A 333 3.40 -5.89 2.20
CA SER A 333 2.24 -6.58 2.80
C SER A 333 1.73 -7.75 1.93
N CYS A 334 1.70 -7.56 0.60
CA CYS A 334 1.34 -8.63 -0.34
C CYS A 334 2.34 -9.79 -0.35
N ILE A 335 3.65 -9.53 -0.17
CA ILE A 335 4.67 -10.58 -0.03
C ILE A 335 4.34 -11.48 1.16
N VAL A 336 4.09 -10.89 2.32
CA VAL A 336 3.71 -11.64 3.54
C VAL A 336 2.43 -12.44 3.33
N ALA A 337 1.39 -11.82 2.77
CA ALA A 337 0.11 -12.47 2.53
C ALA A 337 0.24 -13.66 1.58
N ARG A 338 0.99 -13.53 0.49
CA ARG A 338 1.23 -14.63 -0.47
C ARG A 338 2.06 -15.76 0.13
N ALA A 339 3.09 -15.44 0.91
CA ALA A 339 3.86 -16.45 1.62
C ALA A 339 2.98 -17.23 2.62
N ALA A 340 2.11 -16.54 3.35
CA ALA A 340 1.15 -17.16 4.27
C ALA A 340 0.14 -18.07 3.56
N GLN A 341 -0.37 -17.67 2.40
CA GLN A 341 -1.25 -18.51 1.57
C GLN A 341 -0.52 -19.78 1.11
N ARG A 342 0.72 -19.66 0.62
CA ARG A 342 1.54 -20.83 0.24
C ARG A 342 1.80 -21.78 1.43
N ALA A 343 1.94 -21.20 2.63
CA ALA A 343 2.11 -21.95 3.88
C ALA A 343 0.80 -22.55 4.44
N GLY A 344 -0.35 -22.34 3.81
CA GLY A 344 -1.65 -22.78 4.33
C GLY A 344 -2.13 -22.05 5.59
N LEU A 345 -1.57 -20.88 5.90
CA LEU A 345 -1.87 -20.10 7.11
C LEU A 345 -3.05 -19.11 6.95
N GLY A 346 -3.73 -19.13 5.79
CA GLY A 346 -4.78 -18.17 5.47
C GLY A 346 -4.24 -16.74 5.33
N THR A 347 -5.04 -15.74 5.71
CA THR A 347 -4.69 -14.33 5.55
C THR A 347 -3.79 -13.85 6.69
N VAL A 348 -2.52 -13.57 6.38
CA VAL A 348 -1.55 -12.94 7.27
C VAL A 348 -1.04 -11.66 6.63
N HIS A 349 -1.15 -10.55 7.34
CA HIS A 349 -0.62 -9.25 6.90
C HIS A 349 0.66 -8.90 7.66
N GLY A 350 1.47 -8.00 7.11
CA GLY A 350 2.76 -7.61 7.69
C GLY A 350 2.68 -7.14 9.15
N HIS A 351 1.58 -6.51 9.54
CA HIS A 351 1.41 -6.07 10.94
C HIS A 351 1.34 -7.24 11.94
N ARG A 352 0.84 -8.40 11.50
CA ARG A 352 0.82 -9.62 12.33
C ARG A 352 2.23 -10.13 12.64
N LEU A 353 3.20 -10.01 11.71
CA LEU A 353 4.61 -10.33 11.97
C LEU A 353 5.23 -9.42 13.03
N ARG A 354 4.89 -8.14 13.01
CA ARG A 354 5.31 -7.19 14.04
C ARG A 354 4.71 -7.54 15.42
N HIS A 355 3.46 -7.96 15.46
CA HIS A 355 2.85 -8.51 16.69
C HIS A 355 3.58 -9.78 17.16
N THR A 356 3.97 -10.64 16.21
CA THR A 356 4.74 -11.86 16.53
C THR A 356 6.09 -11.50 17.14
N ALA A 357 6.83 -10.56 16.56
CA ALA A 357 8.10 -10.07 17.12
C ALA A 357 7.93 -9.58 18.57
N ALA A 358 6.91 -8.74 18.82
CA ALA A 358 6.63 -8.23 20.16
C ALA A 358 6.29 -9.34 21.16
N THR A 359 5.44 -10.27 20.76
CA THR A 359 5.01 -11.38 21.63
C THR A 359 6.16 -12.36 21.90
N GLU A 360 6.97 -12.69 20.89
CA GLU A 360 8.16 -13.53 21.07
C GLU A 360 9.16 -12.89 22.03
N THR A 361 9.42 -11.59 21.90
CA THR A 361 10.34 -10.84 22.78
C THR A 361 9.82 -10.79 24.21
N LEU A 362 8.52 -10.54 24.40
CA LEU A 362 7.89 -10.54 25.72
C LEU A 362 7.94 -11.93 26.37
N ASN A 363 7.64 -12.99 25.61
CA ASN A 363 7.69 -14.38 26.10
C ASN A 363 9.13 -14.84 26.39
N ALA A 364 10.14 -14.20 25.81
CA ALA A 364 11.56 -14.41 26.14
C ALA A 364 11.97 -13.69 27.44
N GLY A 365 11.05 -13.01 28.14
CA GLY A 365 11.29 -12.36 29.42
C GLY A 365 11.54 -10.85 29.36
N ALA A 366 11.50 -10.24 28.17
CA ALA A 366 11.68 -8.80 28.06
C ALA A 366 10.54 -8.02 28.73
N SER A 367 10.87 -6.83 29.22
CA SER A 367 9.87 -5.89 29.74
C SER A 367 9.03 -5.25 28.62
N LEU A 368 7.89 -4.67 29.00
CA LEU A 368 7.07 -3.90 28.04
C LEU A 368 7.80 -2.69 27.46
N ASP A 369 8.71 -2.09 28.22
CA ASP A 369 9.55 -0.97 27.76
C ASP A 369 10.56 -1.42 26.72
N GLU A 370 11.22 -2.57 26.91
CA GLU A 370 12.13 -3.15 25.92
C GLU A 370 11.37 -3.55 24.65
N VAL A 371 10.16 -4.10 24.77
CA VAL A 371 9.26 -4.34 23.62
C VAL A 371 8.87 -3.02 22.93
N ALA A 372 8.60 -1.96 23.68
CA ALA A 372 8.32 -0.64 23.13
C ALA A 372 9.53 -0.09 22.36
N GLN A 373 10.74 -0.26 22.87
CA GLN A 373 11.99 0.13 22.22
C GLN A 373 12.20 -0.67 20.93
N LEU A 374 12.11 -2.02 20.98
CA LEU A 374 12.21 -2.87 19.80
C LEU A 374 11.23 -2.43 18.71
N LEU A 375 9.99 -2.15 19.10
CA LEU A 375 8.94 -1.73 18.16
C LEU A 375 9.02 -0.24 17.79
N ARG A 376 9.85 0.54 18.43
CA ARG A 376 9.97 1.98 18.19
C ARG A 376 8.60 2.67 18.29
N HIS A 377 7.90 2.44 19.43
CA HIS A 377 6.62 3.07 19.71
C HIS A 377 6.83 4.48 20.30
N ASP A 378 6.05 5.43 19.83
CA ASP A 378 6.08 6.83 20.31
C ASP A 378 5.43 6.99 21.69
N GLY A 379 4.76 5.95 22.20
CA GLY A 379 4.08 5.99 23.49
C GLY A 379 3.75 4.61 24.04
N VAL A 380 3.82 4.49 25.37
CA VAL A 380 3.55 3.27 26.13
C VAL A 380 2.15 2.71 25.85
N ALA A 381 1.17 3.56 25.61
CA ALA A 381 -0.22 3.16 25.32
C ALA A 381 -0.35 2.23 24.11
N THR A 382 0.61 2.26 23.17
CA THR A 382 0.63 1.38 21.99
C THR A 382 1.16 -0.01 22.34
N THR A 383 2.00 -0.10 23.38
CA THR A 383 2.63 -1.36 23.82
C THR A 383 1.78 -2.09 24.86
N VAL A 384 0.93 -1.39 25.61
CA VAL A 384 0.03 -1.97 26.63
C VAL A 384 -0.86 -3.10 26.09
N VAL A 385 -1.16 -3.09 24.78
CA VAL A 385 -1.93 -4.17 24.15
C VAL A 385 -1.25 -5.54 24.32
N TYR A 386 0.08 -5.58 24.42
CA TYR A 386 0.87 -6.81 24.59
C TYR A 386 0.89 -7.31 26.04
N ALA A 387 0.58 -6.47 27.03
CA ALA A 387 0.44 -6.90 28.42
C ALA A 387 -0.59 -8.02 28.58
N LYS A 388 -1.61 -8.05 27.71
CA LYS A 388 -2.64 -9.11 27.68
C LYS A 388 -2.12 -10.47 27.19
N THR A 389 -0.96 -10.52 26.56
CA THR A 389 -0.34 -11.74 26.05
C THR A 389 0.81 -12.22 26.91
N ASP A 390 1.15 -11.50 27.97
CA ASP A 390 2.17 -11.87 28.94
C ASP A 390 1.64 -12.95 29.91
N GLN A 391 1.60 -14.17 29.43
CA GLN A 391 1.07 -15.30 30.21
C GLN A 391 1.88 -15.54 31.50
N HIS A 392 3.19 -15.33 31.48
CA HIS A 392 4.04 -15.52 32.64
C HIS A 392 3.68 -14.57 33.79
N ARG A 393 3.48 -13.27 33.50
CA ARG A 393 3.06 -12.30 34.50
C ARG A 393 1.60 -12.47 34.91
N LEU A 394 0.72 -12.80 33.95
CA LEU A 394 -0.69 -13.05 34.25
C LEU A 394 -0.88 -14.23 35.16
N ILE A 395 -0.10 -15.32 35.00
CA ILE A 395 -0.13 -16.49 35.90
C ILE A 395 0.32 -16.10 37.33
N GLN A 396 1.35 -15.27 37.45
CA GLN A 396 1.85 -14.79 38.76
C GLN A 396 0.83 -13.88 39.47
N LEU A 397 0.01 -13.15 38.74
CA LEU A 397 -1.05 -12.28 39.26
C LEU A 397 -2.38 -13.03 39.49
N ALA A 398 -2.56 -14.19 38.89
CA ALA A 398 -3.75 -15.00 39.07
C ALA A 398 -3.84 -15.51 40.51
N ARG A 399 -4.94 -15.22 41.17
CA ARG A 399 -5.23 -15.88 42.46
C ARG A 399 -5.35 -17.38 42.26
N PRO A 400 -4.79 -18.22 43.16
CA PRO A 400 -4.98 -19.64 43.07
C PRO A 400 -6.50 -19.96 43.09
N TRP A 401 -6.94 -20.84 42.22
CA TRP A 401 -8.34 -21.31 42.21
C TRP A 401 -8.66 -21.88 43.59
N PRO A 402 -9.75 -21.48 44.22
CA PRO A 402 -10.12 -22.05 45.50
C PRO A 402 -10.37 -23.55 45.28
N THR A 403 -9.39 -24.35 45.68
CA THR A 403 -9.56 -25.78 45.80
C THR A 403 -10.59 -25.99 46.91
N GLY A 404 -11.83 -26.29 46.54
CA GLY A 404 -12.87 -26.65 47.49
C GLY A 404 -12.39 -27.84 48.32
N THR A 405 -12.12 -27.58 49.60
CA THR A 405 -12.08 -28.65 50.57
C THR A 405 -13.48 -29.29 50.56
N ALA A 406 -13.61 -30.44 49.91
CA ALA A 406 -14.73 -31.32 50.14
C ALA A 406 -14.73 -31.66 51.63
N GLY A 407 -15.54 -30.91 52.38
CA GLY A 407 -15.78 -31.18 53.77
C GLY A 407 -16.47 -32.55 53.88
N THR A 408 -15.76 -33.53 54.36
CA THR A 408 -16.29 -34.73 54.95
C THR A 408 -17.29 -34.34 56.03
N ARG A 409 -18.53 -34.66 55.80
CA ARG A 409 -19.52 -34.97 56.84
C ARG A 409 -20.13 -36.30 56.50
#